data_9bc1132026fdb12d4b078cd69b1f163b
#
_entry.id   9bc1132026fdb12d4b078cd69b1f163b
#
_cell.length_a   1.000
_cell.length_b   1.000
_cell.length_c   1.000
_cell.angle_alpha   90.00
_cell.angle_beta   90.00
_cell.angle_gamma   90.00
#
_symmetry.space_group_name_H-M   'P 1'
#
loop_
_entity.id
_entity.type
_entity.pdbx_description
1 polymer ?
#
loop_
_entity_poly.entity_id
_entity_poly.type
_entity_poly.pdbx_seq_one_letter_code
_entity_poly.pdbx_strand_id
1 'polypeptide(L)'
;MILERRVLVFPRADFLDAMRRYGERVGKVMPNAAPENIHFDPSQDVALAVTFAAARGGVATRYTFSCEDVGQALTTHCREYKVPLPKGANKQVEKYKDGAALTMQMGETGLHVMIIDDQEVIRTIIRKSLAKANPSRIIEATNGKDALDLLRKGDVDPDVILCDLHMETMGGDEFLRQLRADKTNRNSRKPVLILTGDKSEQVHEAIRQMGASKVLTKPIAPDELIRQIMLVRGYFELNKSA
;
A
#
# COMPACT_ATOMS: atom_id res chain seq x y z
N MET A 1 5.86 5.50 25.69
CA MET A 1 4.48 5.48 25.13
C MET A 1 4.06 4.03 24.91
N ILE A 2 2.92 3.58 25.42
CA ILE A 2 2.45 2.20 25.20
C ILE A 2 1.77 2.19 23.84
N LEU A 3 2.37 1.50 22.88
CA LEU A 3 1.77 1.23 21.56
C LEU A 3 0.82 0.03 21.72
N GLU A 4 -0.46 0.26 21.62
CA GLU A 4 -1.44 -0.81 21.58
C GLU A 4 -1.62 -1.26 20.12
N ARG A 5 -1.29 -2.52 19.82
CA ARG A 5 -1.58 -3.16 18.53
C ARG A 5 -2.63 -4.23 18.73
N ARG A 6 -3.71 -4.17 17.97
CA ARG A 6 -4.73 -5.23 17.88
C ARG A 6 -4.76 -5.79 16.48
N VAL A 7 -4.92 -7.10 16.39
CA VAL A 7 -5.05 -7.81 15.12
C VAL A 7 -6.33 -8.64 15.17
N LEU A 8 -7.23 -8.36 14.23
CA LEU A 8 -8.42 -9.16 14.02
C LEU A 8 -8.21 -10.01 12.76
N VAL A 9 -8.26 -11.31 12.93
CA VAL A 9 -8.08 -12.27 11.83
C VAL A 9 -9.43 -12.67 11.30
N PHE A 10 -9.58 -12.63 9.98
CA PHE A 10 -10.74 -13.08 9.23
C PHE A 10 -10.33 -14.31 8.42
N PRO A 11 -10.66 -15.52 8.88
CA PRO A 11 -10.49 -16.73 8.08
C PRO A 11 -11.23 -16.58 6.74
N ARG A 12 -10.86 -17.39 5.76
CA ARG A 12 -11.41 -17.30 4.39
C ARG A 12 -12.94 -17.18 4.34
N ALA A 13 -13.65 -17.95 5.16
CA ALA A 13 -15.11 -17.94 5.18
C ALA A 13 -15.67 -16.58 5.63
N ASP A 14 -15.19 -16.05 6.75
CA ASP A 14 -15.62 -14.76 7.32
C ASP A 14 -15.19 -13.60 6.41
N PHE A 15 -14.00 -13.70 5.81
CA PHE A 15 -13.52 -12.72 4.85
C PHE A 15 -14.44 -12.65 3.62
N LEU A 16 -14.79 -13.79 3.03
CA LEU A 16 -15.70 -13.83 1.89
C LEU A 16 -17.12 -13.38 2.25
N ASP A 17 -17.62 -13.71 3.45
CA ASP A 17 -18.92 -13.24 3.90
C ASP A 17 -18.93 -11.70 4.03
N ALA A 18 -17.91 -11.11 4.66
CA ALA A 18 -17.76 -9.67 4.75
C ALA A 18 -17.74 -9.01 3.35
N MET A 19 -17.01 -9.59 2.40
CA MET A 19 -16.92 -9.08 1.04
C MET A 19 -18.22 -9.22 0.25
N ARG A 20 -19.00 -10.29 0.45
CA ARG A 20 -20.32 -10.47 -0.18
C ARG A 20 -21.29 -9.39 0.28
N ARG A 21 -21.43 -9.20 1.59
CA ARG A 21 -22.29 -8.17 2.17
C ARG A 21 -21.92 -6.76 1.72
N TYR A 22 -20.62 -6.48 1.66
CA TYR A 22 -20.14 -5.21 1.14
C TYR A 22 -20.45 -5.09 -0.36
N GLY A 23 -20.20 -6.14 -1.14
CA GLY A 23 -20.48 -6.18 -2.57
C GLY A 23 -21.95 -5.89 -2.90
N GLU A 24 -22.89 -6.46 -2.14
CA GLU A 24 -24.32 -6.16 -2.27
C GLU A 24 -24.62 -4.65 -2.13
N ARG A 25 -23.96 -3.98 -1.18
CA ARG A 25 -24.14 -2.53 -0.93
C ARG A 25 -23.59 -1.66 -2.05
N VAL A 26 -22.53 -2.10 -2.73
CA VAL A 26 -21.89 -1.34 -3.82
C VAL A 26 -22.25 -1.85 -5.21
N GLY A 27 -23.28 -2.70 -5.32
CA GLY A 27 -23.77 -3.21 -6.59
C GLY A 27 -22.91 -4.31 -7.23
N LYS A 28 -22.00 -4.93 -6.46
CA LYS A 28 -21.15 -6.06 -6.87
C LYS A 28 -21.65 -7.35 -6.23
N VAL A 29 -22.83 -7.81 -6.60
CA VAL A 29 -23.47 -8.99 -5.99
C VAL A 29 -22.74 -10.26 -6.38
N MET A 30 -22.01 -10.83 -5.45
CA MET A 30 -21.27 -12.08 -5.64
C MET A 30 -22.14 -13.30 -5.40
N PRO A 31 -22.00 -14.39 -6.18
CA PRO A 31 -22.73 -15.63 -5.96
C PRO A 31 -22.52 -16.22 -4.57
N ASN A 32 -23.56 -16.82 -4.00
CA ASN A 32 -23.42 -17.62 -2.76
C ASN A 32 -22.89 -19.03 -3.09
N ALA A 33 -21.73 -19.10 -3.73
CA ALA A 33 -21.04 -20.31 -4.12
C ALA A 33 -19.56 -20.24 -3.73
N ALA A 34 -18.85 -21.34 -3.75
CA ALA A 34 -17.42 -21.33 -3.59
C ALA A 34 -16.76 -20.67 -4.80
N PRO A 35 -15.87 -19.68 -4.61
CA PRO A 35 -15.12 -19.12 -5.72
C PRO A 35 -14.09 -20.13 -6.25
N GLU A 36 -13.86 -20.08 -7.56
CA GLU A 36 -12.83 -20.86 -8.24
C GLU A 36 -11.42 -20.34 -7.87
N ASN A 37 -11.29 -19.02 -7.81
CA ASN A 37 -10.02 -18.38 -7.46
C ASN A 37 -10.25 -17.14 -6.62
N ILE A 38 -9.32 -16.90 -5.68
CA ILE A 38 -9.21 -15.68 -4.89
C ILE A 38 -7.77 -15.21 -4.95
N HIS A 39 -7.58 -14.03 -5.49
CA HIS A 39 -6.29 -13.33 -5.43
C HIS A 39 -6.44 -12.13 -4.49
N PHE A 40 -5.63 -12.09 -3.43
CA PHE A 40 -5.61 -11.00 -2.47
C PHE A 40 -4.19 -10.50 -2.25
N ASP A 41 -3.96 -9.24 -2.61
CA ASP A 41 -2.73 -8.48 -2.37
C ASP A 41 -3.09 -7.03 -2.04
N PRO A 42 -3.04 -6.62 -0.76
CA PRO A 42 -3.45 -5.29 -0.33
C PRO A 42 -2.54 -4.16 -0.85
N SER A 43 -1.39 -4.47 -1.43
CA SER A 43 -0.46 -3.49 -2.00
C SER A 43 -0.84 -3.05 -3.43
N GLN A 44 -1.74 -3.76 -4.08
CA GLN A 44 -2.18 -3.49 -5.45
C GLN A 44 -3.40 -2.56 -5.49
N ASP A 45 -3.62 -1.88 -6.63
CA ASP A 45 -4.82 -1.07 -6.87
C ASP A 45 -6.09 -1.93 -6.82
N VAL A 46 -6.03 -3.12 -7.45
CA VAL A 46 -7.02 -4.19 -7.26
C VAL A 46 -6.49 -5.10 -6.18
N ALA A 47 -6.83 -4.79 -4.93
CA ALA A 47 -6.36 -5.54 -3.78
C ALA A 47 -6.97 -6.94 -3.69
N LEU A 48 -8.24 -7.11 -4.09
CA LEU A 48 -8.94 -8.38 -4.09
C LEU A 48 -9.60 -8.64 -5.44
N ALA A 49 -9.35 -9.82 -5.99
CA ALA A 49 -10.08 -10.35 -7.13
C ALA A 49 -10.65 -11.72 -6.78
N VAL A 50 -11.97 -11.88 -6.92
CA VAL A 50 -12.70 -13.12 -6.67
C VAL A 50 -13.34 -13.60 -7.98
N THR A 51 -12.99 -14.80 -8.41
CA THR A 51 -13.51 -15.39 -9.66
C THR A 51 -14.42 -16.57 -9.34
N PHE A 52 -15.58 -16.60 -9.96
CA PHE A 52 -16.53 -17.70 -9.89
C PHE A 52 -16.59 -18.41 -11.24
N ALA A 53 -16.65 -19.74 -11.19
CA ALA A 53 -16.79 -20.56 -12.38
C ALA A 53 -18.06 -20.18 -13.17
N ALA A 54 -17.98 -20.31 -14.48
CA ALA A 54 -19.14 -20.11 -15.34
C ALA A 54 -20.27 -21.09 -15.01
N ALA A 55 -21.49 -20.62 -14.91
CA ALA A 55 -22.65 -21.50 -15.03
C ALA A 55 -22.66 -22.16 -16.41
N ARG A 56 -23.32 -23.32 -16.56
CA ARG A 56 -23.33 -24.09 -17.82
C ARG A 56 -23.51 -23.20 -19.05
N GLY A 57 -22.45 -23.11 -19.87
CA GLY A 57 -22.44 -22.31 -21.12
C GLY A 57 -22.16 -20.80 -20.95
N GLY A 58 -21.83 -20.34 -19.76
CA GLY A 58 -21.52 -18.92 -19.49
C GLY A 58 -20.02 -18.60 -19.44
N VAL A 59 -19.71 -17.36 -19.08
CA VAL A 59 -18.33 -16.88 -18.85
C VAL A 59 -18.08 -16.78 -17.34
N ALA A 60 -16.86 -17.10 -16.90
CA ALA A 60 -16.45 -16.92 -15.52
C ALA A 60 -16.60 -15.46 -15.09
N THR A 61 -17.18 -15.21 -13.92
CA THR A 61 -17.42 -13.85 -13.45
C THR A 61 -16.35 -13.47 -12.43
N ARG A 62 -15.71 -12.31 -12.64
CA ARG A 62 -14.66 -11.77 -11.79
C ARG A 62 -15.13 -10.49 -11.11
N TYR A 63 -15.02 -10.44 -9.78
CA TYR A 63 -15.29 -9.28 -8.96
C TYR A 63 -13.98 -8.72 -8.42
N THR A 64 -13.80 -7.41 -8.51
CA THR A 64 -12.58 -6.73 -8.06
C THR A 64 -12.89 -5.66 -7.02
N PHE A 65 -12.01 -5.52 -6.03
CA PHE A 65 -12.15 -4.58 -4.93
C PHE A 65 -10.80 -3.94 -4.62
N SER A 66 -10.83 -2.65 -4.28
CA SER A 66 -9.66 -1.92 -3.79
C SER A 66 -9.31 -2.33 -2.35
N CYS A 67 -8.16 -1.92 -1.85
CA CYS A 67 -7.80 -2.08 -0.45
C CYS A 67 -8.76 -1.35 0.49
N GLU A 68 -9.27 -0.19 0.05
CA GLU A 68 -10.28 0.59 0.78
C GLU A 68 -11.59 -0.19 0.89
N ASP A 69 -12.08 -0.78 -0.21
CA ASP A 69 -13.28 -1.62 -0.23
C ASP A 69 -13.15 -2.78 0.78
N VAL A 70 -12.00 -3.47 0.76
CA VAL A 70 -11.72 -4.57 1.69
C VAL A 70 -11.75 -4.06 3.13
N GLY A 71 -11.11 -2.94 3.40
CA GLY A 71 -11.09 -2.33 4.73
C GLY A 71 -12.46 -1.92 5.24
N GLN A 72 -13.29 -1.33 4.38
CA GLN A 72 -14.67 -0.98 4.71
C GLN A 72 -15.52 -2.22 4.98
N ALA A 73 -15.37 -3.28 4.16
CA ALA A 73 -16.05 -4.54 4.35
C ALA A 73 -15.74 -5.15 5.72
N LEU A 74 -14.45 -5.29 6.08
CA LEU A 74 -14.02 -5.85 7.37
C LEU A 74 -14.47 -5.01 8.56
N THR A 75 -14.40 -3.67 8.44
CA THR A 75 -14.84 -2.78 9.52
C THR A 75 -16.34 -2.86 9.73
N THR A 76 -17.11 -2.93 8.66
CA THR A 76 -18.56 -3.06 8.73
C THR A 76 -18.93 -4.41 9.35
N HIS A 77 -18.29 -5.48 8.95
CA HIS A 77 -18.44 -6.81 9.54
C HIS A 77 -18.17 -6.76 11.06
N CYS A 78 -17.08 -6.13 11.49
CA CYS A 78 -16.80 -5.94 12.93
C CYS A 78 -17.93 -5.22 13.65
N ARG A 79 -18.48 -4.15 13.07
CA ARG A 79 -19.58 -3.40 13.68
C ARG A 79 -20.87 -4.23 13.79
N GLU A 80 -21.21 -5.01 12.78
CA GLU A 80 -22.37 -5.91 12.77
C GLU A 80 -22.27 -6.98 13.86
N TYR A 81 -21.07 -7.52 14.06
CA TYR A 81 -20.81 -8.51 15.09
C TYR A 81 -20.39 -7.90 16.44
N LYS A 82 -20.57 -6.58 16.61
CA LYS A 82 -20.26 -5.82 17.85
C LYS A 82 -18.82 -5.99 18.33
N VAL A 83 -17.87 -6.22 17.40
CA VAL A 83 -16.44 -6.25 17.72
C VAL A 83 -15.94 -4.83 17.91
N PRO A 84 -15.40 -4.47 19.10
CA PRO A 84 -14.96 -3.12 19.38
C PRO A 84 -13.78 -2.71 18.49
N LEU A 85 -13.92 -1.58 17.80
CA LEU A 85 -12.85 -0.98 17.02
C LEU A 85 -12.39 0.31 17.72
N PRO A 86 -11.09 0.45 18.07
CA PRO A 86 -10.59 1.65 18.71
C PRO A 86 -10.80 2.88 17.81
N LYS A 87 -11.35 3.97 18.38
CA LYS A 87 -11.45 5.26 17.70
C LYS A 87 -10.05 5.85 17.53
N GLY A 88 -9.77 6.44 16.37
CA GLY A 88 -8.48 7.07 16.09
C GLY A 88 -7.31 6.10 15.86
N ALA A 89 -7.56 4.79 15.85
CA ALA A 89 -6.52 3.82 15.49
C ALA A 89 -6.24 3.84 13.99
N ASN A 90 -4.97 3.83 13.62
CA ASN A 90 -4.55 3.51 12.25
C ASN A 90 -4.91 2.05 11.95
N LYS A 91 -5.57 1.82 10.83
CA LYS A 91 -6.05 0.51 10.43
C LYS A 91 -5.38 0.07 9.15
N GLN A 92 -4.89 -1.16 9.15
CA GLN A 92 -4.19 -1.77 8.02
C GLN A 92 -4.83 -3.11 7.68
N VAL A 93 -5.01 -3.38 6.40
CA VAL A 93 -5.39 -4.70 5.92
C VAL A 93 -4.12 -5.46 5.54
N GLU A 94 -4.00 -6.66 6.04
CA GLU A 94 -2.88 -7.55 5.74
C GLU A 94 -3.40 -8.89 5.21
N LYS A 95 -2.61 -9.53 4.34
CA LYS A 95 -2.88 -10.90 3.95
C LYS A 95 -2.57 -11.83 5.13
N TYR A 96 -3.49 -12.72 5.47
CA TYR A 96 -3.29 -13.70 6.52
C TYR A 96 -3.74 -15.09 6.02
N LYS A 97 -2.80 -15.98 5.79
CA LYS A 97 -3.06 -17.31 5.22
C LYS A 97 -3.91 -17.19 3.94
N ASP A 98 -5.08 -17.79 3.93
CA ASP A 98 -6.08 -17.76 2.86
C ASP A 98 -7.21 -16.74 3.06
N GLY A 99 -7.10 -15.91 4.11
CA GLY A 99 -8.01 -14.82 4.47
C GLY A 99 -7.32 -13.47 4.58
N ALA A 100 -7.82 -12.63 5.48
CA ALA A 100 -7.30 -11.30 5.77
C ALA A 100 -7.14 -11.04 7.27
N ALA A 101 -6.30 -10.09 7.62
CA ALA A 101 -6.23 -9.53 8.96
C ALA A 101 -6.45 -8.01 8.91
N LEU A 102 -7.17 -7.49 9.90
CA LEU A 102 -7.31 -6.07 10.18
C LEU A 102 -6.43 -5.74 11.38
N THR A 103 -5.29 -5.12 11.13
CA THR A 103 -4.39 -4.63 12.16
C THR A 103 -4.77 -3.21 12.54
N MET A 104 -4.88 -2.93 13.82
CA MET A 104 -5.17 -1.61 14.37
C MET A 104 -4.04 -1.20 15.31
N GLN A 105 -3.53 0.01 15.13
CA GLN A 105 -2.45 0.55 15.93
C GLN A 105 -2.84 1.90 16.50
N MET A 106 -2.76 2.03 17.82
CA MET A 106 -2.95 3.29 18.55
C MET A 106 -1.59 3.94 18.78
N GLY A 107 -1.51 5.26 18.57
CA GLY A 107 -0.28 6.06 18.76
C GLY A 107 0.20 6.72 17.48
N GLU A 108 1.45 7.19 17.47
CA GLU A 108 2.08 7.74 16.26
C GLU A 108 2.08 6.68 15.15
N THR A 109 1.95 7.12 13.91
CA THR A 109 1.84 6.21 12.74
C THR A 109 3.03 5.27 12.61
N GLY A 110 4.13 5.58 13.29
CA GLY A 110 5.40 4.87 13.13
C GLY A 110 5.95 4.94 11.70
N LEU A 111 5.39 5.82 10.88
CA LEU A 111 5.73 5.93 9.46
C LEU A 111 7.15 6.48 9.29
N HIS A 112 8.04 5.67 8.77
CA HIS A 112 9.36 6.07 8.35
C HIS A 112 9.41 6.21 6.84
N VAL A 113 9.66 7.40 6.33
CA VAL A 113 9.73 7.69 4.90
C VAL A 113 11.15 8.04 4.51
N MET A 114 11.68 7.39 3.45
CA MET A 114 12.90 7.86 2.80
C MET A 114 12.53 8.65 1.56
N ILE A 115 13.13 9.82 1.39
CA ILE A 115 12.96 10.71 0.23
C ILE A 115 14.30 10.78 -0.49
N ILE A 116 14.32 10.45 -1.78
CA ILE A 116 15.51 10.47 -2.64
C ILE A 116 15.20 11.39 -3.82
N ASP A 117 15.81 12.57 -3.85
CA ASP A 117 15.65 13.56 -4.92
C ASP A 117 16.86 14.51 -4.84
N ASP A 118 17.48 14.88 -5.95
CA ASP A 118 18.65 15.73 -5.98
C ASP A 118 18.32 17.21 -5.68
N GLN A 119 17.06 17.60 -5.86
CA GLN A 119 16.59 18.95 -5.64
C GLN A 119 16.07 19.16 -4.21
N GLU A 120 16.77 19.97 -3.42
CA GLU A 120 16.37 20.30 -2.04
C GLU A 120 14.96 20.89 -1.96
N VAL A 121 14.57 21.70 -2.96
CA VAL A 121 13.24 22.30 -3.03
C VAL A 121 12.16 21.22 -3.11
N ILE A 122 12.38 20.18 -3.92
CA ILE A 122 11.43 19.07 -4.08
C ILE A 122 11.35 18.26 -2.79
N ARG A 123 12.49 17.90 -2.16
CA ARG A 123 12.48 17.21 -0.86
C ARG A 123 11.72 18.02 0.20
N THR A 124 11.88 19.34 0.21
CA THR A 124 11.14 20.24 1.13
C THR A 124 9.63 20.22 0.85
N ILE A 125 9.21 20.24 -0.41
CA ILE A 125 7.78 20.14 -0.79
C ILE A 125 7.21 18.81 -0.35
N ILE A 126 7.90 17.70 -0.63
CA ILE A 126 7.46 16.36 -0.23
C ILE A 126 7.34 16.26 1.30
N ARG A 127 8.34 16.74 2.05
CA ARG A 127 8.33 16.76 3.51
C ARG A 127 7.13 17.55 4.07
N LYS A 128 6.84 18.72 3.52
CA LYS A 128 5.65 19.51 3.90
C LYS A 128 4.35 18.77 3.55
N SER A 129 4.29 18.11 2.41
CA SER A 129 3.14 17.30 2.02
C SER A 129 2.90 16.15 3.00
N LEU A 130 3.96 15.52 3.48
CA LEU A 130 3.88 14.41 4.43
C LEU A 130 3.50 14.83 5.85
N ALA A 131 3.54 16.13 6.18
CA ALA A 131 3.24 16.60 7.54
C ALA A 131 1.85 16.16 8.04
N LYS A 132 0.85 16.06 7.15
CA LYS A 132 -0.49 15.56 7.50
C LYS A 132 -0.50 14.07 7.88
N ALA A 133 0.45 13.29 7.36
CA ALA A 133 0.60 11.87 7.72
C ALA A 133 1.38 11.67 9.02
N ASN A 134 1.90 12.76 9.61
CA ASN A 134 2.67 12.76 10.84
C ASN A 134 3.72 11.64 10.91
N PRO A 135 4.68 11.57 9.95
CA PRO A 135 5.69 10.53 9.95
C PRO A 135 6.58 10.64 11.20
N SER A 136 6.91 9.51 11.81
CA SER A 136 7.82 9.46 12.97
C SER A 136 9.27 9.73 12.56
N ARG A 137 9.62 9.46 11.30
CA ARG A 137 10.96 9.73 10.78
C ARG A 137 10.92 10.00 9.27
N ILE A 138 11.62 11.04 8.85
CA ILE A 138 11.94 11.29 7.45
C ILE A 138 13.46 11.17 7.27
N ILE A 139 13.88 10.40 6.29
CA ILE A 139 15.28 10.17 5.91
C ILE A 139 15.44 10.76 4.51
N GLU A 140 16.47 11.57 4.30
CA GLU A 140 16.70 12.20 2.99
C GLU A 140 18.03 11.71 2.40
N ALA A 141 18.04 11.53 1.09
CA ALA A 141 19.22 11.29 0.28
C ALA A 141 19.15 12.14 -1.00
N THR A 142 20.30 12.54 -1.53
CA THR A 142 20.39 13.44 -2.69
C THR A 142 20.49 12.68 -4.01
N ASN A 143 20.75 11.38 -3.98
CA ASN A 143 20.85 10.50 -5.15
C ASN A 143 20.70 9.03 -4.73
N GLY A 144 20.56 8.16 -5.72
CA GLY A 144 20.39 6.72 -5.47
C GLY A 144 21.58 6.05 -4.78
N LYS A 145 22.80 6.52 -5.00
CA LYS A 145 24.01 5.96 -4.38
C LYS A 145 24.03 6.23 -2.86
N ASP A 146 23.81 7.49 -2.46
CA ASP A 146 23.75 7.87 -1.05
C ASP A 146 22.64 7.10 -0.33
N ALA A 147 21.49 6.94 -0.99
CA ALA A 147 20.39 6.15 -0.45
C ALA A 147 20.76 4.67 -0.23
N LEU A 148 21.42 4.03 -1.21
CA LEU A 148 21.88 2.64 -1.06
C LEU A 148 22.89 2.50 0.08
N ASP A 149 23.80 3.45 0.23
CA ASP A 149 24.79 3.44 1.29
C ASP A 149 24.14 3.57 2.68
N LEU A 150 23.14 4.44 2.82
CA LEU A 150 22.35 4.54 4.05
C LEU A 150 21.59 3.23 4.37
N LEU A 151 20.96 2.64 3.36
CA LEU A 151 20.20 1.39 3.52
C LEU A 151 21.10 0.18 3.84
N ARG A 152 22.33 0.15 3.33
CA ARG A 152 23.34 -0.91 3.61
C ARG A 152 23.93 -0.83 4.98
N LYS A 153 24.15 0.37 5.53
CA LYS A 153 24.67 0.55 6.90
C LYS A 153 23.75 -0.05 7.96
N GLY A 154 22.48 -0.28 7.64
CA GLY A 154 21.52 -0.90 8.54
C GLY A 154 20.93 0.03 9.60
N ASP A 155 21.33 1.30 9.63
CA ASP A 155 20.88 2.30 10.61
C ASP A 155 19.50 2.87 10.27
N VAL A 156 19.01 2.60 9.05
CA VAL A 156 17.75 3.08 8.55
C VAL A 156 16.85 1.92 8.11
N ASP A 157 15.57 2.04 8.43
CA ASP A 157 14.53 1.05 8.11
C ASP A 157 13.27 1.79 7.69
N PRO A 158 13.23 2.33 6.44
CA PRO A 158 12.04 3.02 5.96
C PRO A 158 10.90 2.03 5.70
N ASP A 159 9.68 2.48 5.98
CA ASP A 159 8.48 1.73 5.58
C ASP A 159 8.18 1.90 4.09
N VAL A 160 8.55 3.06 3.54
CA VAL A 160 8.36 3.42 2.14
C VAL A 160 9.49 4.32 1.67
N ILE A 161 9.88 4.16 0.42
CA ILE A 161 10.89 4.97 -0.26
C ILE A 161 10.21 5.75 -1.39
N LEU A 162 10.32 7.07 -1.35
CA LEU A 162 9.94 7.97 -2.44
C LEU A 162 11.21 8.33 -3.19
N CYS A 163 11.28 8.05 -4.47
CA CYS A 163 12.49 8.24 -5.25
C CYS A 163 12.18 8.96 -6.57
N ASP A 164 12.87 10.06 -6.83
CA ASP A 164 12.85 10.66 -8.14
C ASP A 164 13.47 9.72 -9.18
N LEU A 165 12.93 9.75 -10.40
CA LEU A 165 13.47 8.93 -11.48
C LEU A 165 14.77 9.50 -12.05
N HIS A 166 14.82 10.82 -12.22
CA HIS A 166 15.91 11.52 -12.89
C HIS A 166 16.76 12.30 -11.90
N MET A 167 17.89 11.75 -11.50
CA MET A 167 18.84 12.38 -10.60
C MET A 167 20.26 12.29 -11.17
N GLU A 168 21.11 13.21 -10.79
CA GLU A 168 22.56 13.11 -11.07
C GLU A 168 23.17 11.95 -10.28
N THR A 169 24.31 11.45 -10.71
CA THR A 169 25.11 10.38 -10.09
C THR A 169 24.48 8.99 -10.21
N MET A 170 23.25 8.78 -9.70
CA MET A 170 22.49 7.53 -9.79
C MET A 170 21.00 7.85 -9.80
N GLY A 171 20.33 7.56 -10.91
CA GLY A 171 18.89 7.72 -11.08
C GLY A 171 18.06 6.68 -10.31
N GLY A 172 16.75 6.91 -10.28
CA GLY A 172 15.81 6.05 -9.56
C GLY A 172 15.69 4.64 -10.15
N ASP A 173 15.85 4.48 -11.44
CA ASP A 173 15.85 3.19 -12.13
C ASP A 173 17.03 2.33 -11.72
N GLU A 174 18.24 2.90 -11.74
CA GLU A 174 19.45 2.19 -11.31
C GLU A 174 19.44 1.90 -9.81
N PHE A 175 19.01 2.86 -8.98
CA PHE A 175 18.79 2.67 -7.56
C PHE A 175 17.87 1.47 -7.31
N LEU A 176 16.70 1.45 -7.96
CA LEU A 176 15.71 0.39 -7.80
C LEU A 176 16.28 -0.98 -8.20
N ARG A 177 16.95 -1.05 -9.34
CA ARG A 177 17.59 -2.28 -9.82
C ARG A 177 18.62 -2.81 -8.81
N GLN A 178 19.51 -1.95 -8.31
CA GLN A 178 20.53 -2.35 -7.33
C GLN A 178 19.89 -2.75 -5.99
N LEU A 179 18.90 -2.01 -5.51
CA LEU A 179 18.17 -2.35 -4.28
C LEU A 179 17.52 -3.72 -4.37
N ARG A 180 16.83 -4.02 -5.47
CA ARG A 180 16.15 -5.32 -5.69
C ARG A 180 17.11 -6.49 -5.87
N ALA A 181 18.30 -6.24 -6.45
CA ALA A 181 19.34 -7.25 -6.63
C ALA A 181 20.06 -7.63 -5.33
N ASP A 182 20.15 -6.71 -4.36
CA ASP A 182 20.83 -6.91 -3.08
C ASP A 182 19.95 -7.70 -2.10
N LYS A 183 19.94 -9.03 -2.24
CA LYS A 183 19.13 -9.92 -1.39
C LYS A 183 19.60 -9.96 0.07
N THR A 184 20.79 -9.47 0.37
CA THR A 184 21.33 -9.40 1.74
C THR A 184 20.81 -8.17 2.49
N ASN A 185 20.37 -7.15 1.76
CA ASN A 185 19.80 -5.94 2.32
C ASN A 185 18.33 -6.20 2.76
N ARG A 186 18.05 -6.03 4.05
CA ARG A 186 16.69 -6.19 4.60
C ARG A 186 15.67 -5.25 3.95
N ASN A 187 16.15 -4.14 3.39
CA ASN A 187 15.31 -3.13 2.72
C ASN A 187 15.02 -3.48 1.25
N SER A 188 15.61 -4.55 0.69
CA SER A 188 15.48 -4.92 -0.72
C SER A 188 14.02 -5.14 -1.19
N ARG A 189 13.10 -5.43 -0.28
CA ARG A 189 11.67 -5.64 -0.55
C ARG A 189 10.78 -4.48 -0.11
N LYS A 190 11.34 -3.41 0.46
CA LYS A 190 10.55 -2.26 0.89
C LYS A 190 9.83 -1.62 -0.29
N PRO A 191 8.61 -1.08 -0.08
CA PRO A 191 7.89 -0.36 -1.13
C PRO A 191 8.71 0.82 -1.64
N VAL A 192 8.82 0.92 -2.96
CA VAL A 192 9.44 2.06 -3.66
C VAL A 192 8.40 2.69 -4.56
N LEU A 193 8.10 3.97 -4.34
CA LEU A 193 7.30 4.80 -5.21
C LEU A 193 8.23 5.69 -6.02
N ILE A 194 8.23 5.51 -7.34
CA ILE A 194 9.00 6.36 -8.24
C ILE A 194 8.18 7.59 -8.60
N LEU A 195 8.77 8.76 -8.42
CA LEU A 195 8.20 10.05 -8.80
C LEU A 195 8.85 10.50 -10.11
N THR A 196 8.08 10.86 -11.13
CA THR A 196 8.63 11.25 -12.43
C THR A 196 7.80 12.34 -13.11
N GLY A 197 8.45 13.21 -13.87
CA GLY A 197 7.77 14.12 -14.80
C GLY A 197 7.35 13.47 -16.10
N ASP A 198 7.86 12.28 -16.42
CA ASP A 198 7.54 11.53 -17.63
C ASP A 198 6.12 10.94 -17.52
N LYS A 199 5.33 11.11 -18.59
CA LYS A 199 3.95 10.62 -18.68
C LYS A 199 3.82 9.39 -19.58
N SER A 200 4.93 8.88 -20.10
CA SER A 200 4.97 7.71 -20.98
C SER A 200 4.61 6.44 -20.22
N GLU A 201 3.53 5.78 -20.63
CA GLU A 201 3.13 4.51 -20.03
C GLU A 201 4.18 3.41 -20.25
N GLN A 202 4.95 3.50 -21.35
CA GLN A 202 6.04 2.57 -21.62
C GLN A 202 7.16 2.69 -20.56
N VAL A 203 7.53 3.92 -20.19
CA VAL A 203 8.50 4.19 -19.12
C VAL A 203 7.95 3.70 -17.78
N HIS A 204 6.68 4.01 -17.47
CA HIS A 204 6.05 3.58 -16.23
C HIS A 204 6.01 2.06 -16.11
N GLU A 205 5.68 1.36 -17.20
CA GLU A 205 5.64 -0.11 -17.18
C GLU A 205 7.03 -0.72 -17.01
N ALA A 206 8.05 -0.17 -17.69
CA ALA A 206 9.43 -0.61 -17.52
C ALA A 206 9.90 -0.47 -16.05
N ILE A 207 9.57 0.65 -15.40
CA ILE A 207 9.92 0.90 -14.00
C ILE A 207 9.14 -0.03 -13.05
N ARG A 208 7.86 -0.35 -13.33
CA ARG A 208 7.10 -1.35 -12.56
C ARG A 208 7.74 -2.74 -12.68
N GLN A 209 8.17 -3.14 -13.87
CA GLN A 209 8.84 -4.43 -14.10
C GLN A 209 10.20 -4.53 -13.38
N MET A 210 10.87 -3.40 -13.14
CA MET A 210 12.07 -3.34 -12.29
C MET A 210 11.76 -3.52 -10.80
N GLY A 211 10.47 -3.54 -10.41
CA GLY A 211 10.04 -3.80 -9.04
C GLY A 211 9.64 -2.54 -8.26
N ALA A 212 9.30 -1.43 -8.94
CA ALA A 212 8.63 -0.32 -8.28
C ALA A 212 7.23 -0.74 -7.81
N SER A 213 6.86 -0.33 -6.61
CA SER A 213 5.50 -0.57 -6.09
C SER A 213 4.47 0.32 -6.76
N LYS A 214 4.87 1.55 -7.11
CA LYS A 214 4.07 2.52 -7.87
C LYS A 214 5.00 3.45 -8.67
N VAL A 215 4.46 3.98 -9.78
CA VAL A 215 5.04 5.12 -10.50
C VAL A 215 4.02 6.25 -10.45
N LEU A 216 4.42 7.42 -9.99
CA LEU A 216 3.57 8.59 -9.77
C LEU A 216 4.09 9.76 -10.60
N THR A 217 3.21 10.38 -11.38
CA THR A 217 3.59 11.49 -12.26
C THR A 217 3.57 12.82 -11.49
N LYS A 218 4.66 13.57 -11.57
CA LYS A 218 4.74 14.94 -11.04
C LYS A 218 3.97 15.93 -11.97
N PRO A 219 3.27 16.95 -11.43
CA PRO A 219 3.07 17.25 -10.00
C PRO A 219 2.01 16.33 -9.37
N ILE A 220 2.26 15.91 -8.12
CA ILE A 220 1.32 15.10 -7.35
C ILE A 220 0.72 15.94 -6.20
N ALA A 221 -0.59 15.85 -6.01
CA ALA A 221 -1.26 16.49 -4.89
C ALA A 221 -0.84 15.86 -3.55
N PRO A 222 -0.64 16.64 -2.46
CA PRO A 222 -0.23 16.11 -1.17
C PRO A 222 -1.10 14.98 -0.64
N ASP A 223 -2.42 15.12 -0.73
CA ASP A 223 -3.36 14.10 -0.24
C ASP A 223 -3.27 12.80 -1.07
N GLU A 224 -3.02 12.92 -2.37
CA GLU A 224 -2.80 11.77 -3.26
C GLU A 224 -1.48 11.06 -2.94
N LEU A 225 -0.41 11.79 -2.71
CA LEU A 225 0.88 11.21 -2.31
C LEU A 225 0.73 10.40 -1.01
N ILE A 226 0.07 10.98 0.01
CA ILE A 226 -0.21 10.31 1.27
C ILE A 226 -1.06 9.06 1.03
N ARG A 227 -2.11 9.17 0.22
CA ARG A 227 -2.97 8.04 -0.13
C ARG A 227 -2.17 6.89 -0.75
N GLN A 228 -1.29 7.17 -1.70
CA GLN A 228 -0.46 6.16 -2.36
C GLN A 228 0.54 5.50 -1.39
N ILE A 229 1.15 6.28 -0.49
CA ILE A 229 2.02 5.75 0.57
C ILE A 229 1.24 4.79 1.47
N MET A 230 0.04 5.18 1.90
CA MET A 230 -0.78 4.33 2.77
C MET A 230 -1.23 3.06 2.06
N LEU A 231 -1.56 3.13 0.77
CA LEU A 231 -1.93 1.96 -0.04
C LEU A 231 -0.78 0.94 -0.11
N VAL A 232 0.44 1.36 -0.45
CA VAL A 232 1.57 0.43 -0.57
C VAL A 232 2.01 -0.17 0.76
N ARG A 233 1.68 0.49 1.88
CA ARG A 233 1.82 -0.07 3.23
C ARG A 233 0.66 -0.96 3.63
N GLY A 234 -0.41 -1.06 2.83
CA GLY A 234 -1.65 -1.74 3.19
C GLY A 234 -2.50 -0.99 4.22
N TYR A 235 -2.25 0.33 4.44
CA TYR A 235 -3.11 1.18 5.27
C TYR A 235 -4.26 1.75 4.44
N PHE A 236 -5.42 1.92 5.06
CA PHE A 236 -6.57 2.60 4.48
C PHE A 236 -7.26 3.47 5.55
N GLU A 237 -7.78 4.60 5.13
CA GLU A 237 -8.53 5.49 6.01
C GLU A 237 -10.00 5.05 6.05
N LEU A 238 -10.48 4.67 7.24
CA LEU A 238 -11.89 4.34 7.48
C LEU A 238 -12.73 5.55 7.94
N ASN A 239 -12.16 6.74 7.92
CA ASN A 239 -12.74 7.91 8.61
C ASN A 239 -13.44 8.92 7.70
N LYS A 240 -13.83 8.58 6.47
CA LYS A 240 -14.64 9.49 5.63
C LYS A 240 -16.07 9.01 5.49
N SER A 241 -16.80 8.93 6.60
CA SER A 241 -18.25 9.08 6.60
C SER A 241 -18.72 9.38 8.02
N ALA A 242 -18.89 10.66 8.30
CA ALA A 242 -19.77 11.13 9.34
C ALA A 242 -21.19 11.09 8.81
#